data_03fbea19502d2a1c0bcf7326b9bc6b28
#
_entry.id   03fbea19502d2a1c0bcf7326b9bc6b28
#
_cell.length_a   1.000
_cell.length_b   1.000
_cell.length_c   1.000
_cell.angle_alpha   90.00
_cell.angle_beta   90.00
_cell.angle_gamma   90.00
#
_symmetry.space_group_name_H-M   'P 1'
#
loop_
_entity.id
_entity.type
_entity.pdbx_description
1 polymer ?
#
loop_
_entity_poly.entity_id
_entity_poly.type
_entity_poly.pdbx_seq_one_letter_code
_entity_poly.pdbx_strand_id
1 'polypeptide(L)'
;VIYLDANTNVLLSRYELSRRKHPLNMYETLIKNIEEERKLIKDFKLKASIIIDTSKTTAKQFHEILEREFEGNTTKLSINVTSFGYKYGIPLDAHLMFDLRFLPNPYHIEELRSKTGNHKDVYNYVINLDESKEFYEKLYDMLVYLIPKYEVDGKAHLRIAIGCSGGQHRSVSFVNKLVEDLNKKFDYKITKFS
;
A
#
# COMPACT_ATOMS: atom_id res chain seq x y z
N VAL A 1 -22.34 8.94 9.23
CA VAL A 1 -22.03 9.81 8.07
C VAL A 1 -21.03 10.86 8.50
N ILE A 2 -19.92 11.01 7.75
CA ILE A 2 -18.95 12.09 7.94
C ILE A 2 -19.24 13.16 6.90
N TYR A 3 -19.32 14.41 7.34
CA TYR A 3 -19.49 15.56 6.47
C TYR A 3 -18.21 16.40 6.47
N LEU A 4 -17.58 16.54 5.30
CA LEU A 4 -16.43 17.42 5.12
C LEU A 4 -16.91 18.79 4.65
N ASP A 5 -16.53 19.82 5.35
CA ASP A 5 -16.86 21.22 4.98
C ASP A 5 -15.57 22.00 4.69
N ALA A 6 -15.72 23.09 3.97
CA ALA A 6 -14.71 24.13 3.81
C ALA A 6 -15.39 25.45 3.48
N ASN A 7 -14.78 26.59 3.82
CA ASN A 7 -15.34 27.88 3.42
C ASN A 7 -15.29 28.07 1.89
N THR A 8 -16.18 28.91 1.37
CA THR A 8 -16.36 29.10 -0.08
C THR A 8 -15.07 29.54 -0.79
N ASN A 9 -14.26 30.41 -0.19
CA ASN A 9 -13.00 30.87 -0.79
C ASN A 9 -12.00 29.72 -0.98
N VAL A 10 -11.91 28.83 0.02
CA VAL A 10 -11.03 27.65 -0.06
C VAL A 10 -11.54 26.66 -1.12
N LEU A 11 -12.86 26.47 -1.23
CA LEU A 11 -13.43 25.62 -2.28
C LEU A 11 -13.13 26.19 -3.66
N LEU A 12 -13.33 27.49 -3.87
CA LEU A 12 -12.98 28.17 -5.12
C LEU A 12 -11.52 27.93 -5.50
N SER A 13 -10.58 28.20 -4.59
CA SER A 13 -9.15 27.99 -4.81
C SER A 13 -8.83 26.53 -5.15
N ARG A 14 -9.46 25.56 -4.46
CA ARG A 14 -9.26 24.12 -4.75
C ARG A 14 -9.78 23.71 -6.13
N TYR A 15 -10.91 24.27 -6.57
CA TYR A 15 -11.43 24.04 -7.92
C TYR A 15 -10.50 24.61 -8.99
N GLU A 16 -10.01 25.84 -8.80
CA GLU A 16 -9.06 26.50 -9.70
C GLU A 16 -7.76 25.70 -9.84
N LEU A 17 -7.17 25.27 -8.72
CA LEU A 17 -5.95 24.47 -8.69
C LEU A 17 -6.12 23.09 -9.34
N SER A 18 -7.26 22.43 -9.10
CA SER A 18 -7.52 21.08 -9.61
C SER A 18 -7.92 21.06 -11.09
N ARG A 19 -8.28 22.22 -11.67
CA ARG A 19 -8.84 22.35 -13.03
C ARG A 19 -10.07 21.45 -13.29
N ARG A 20 -10.78 21.03 -12.23
CA ARG A 20 -11.98 20.20 -12.34
C ARG A 20 -13.21 21.09 -12.51
N LYS A 21 -14.15 20.64 -13.34
CA LYS A 21 -15.45 21.29 -13.43
C LYS A 21 -16.30 20.91 -12.20
N HIS A 22 -17.12 21.88 -11.73
CA HIS A 22 -18.06 21.60 -10.65
C HIS A 22 -19.13 20.62 -11.15
N PRO A 23 -19.54 19.61 -10.31
CA PRO A 23 -20.57 18.64 -10.70
C PRO A 23 -21.90 19.29 -11.09
N LEU A 24 -22.32 20.31 -10.33
CA LEU A 24 -23.45 21.15 -10.71
C LEU A 24 -22.93 22.22 -11.68
N ASN A 25 -23.41 22.17 -12.90
CA ASN A 25 -23.12 23.17 -13.93
C ASN A 25 -24.40 23.90 -14.33
N MET A 26 -25.14 24.37 -13.32
CA MET A 26 -26.45 25.01 -13.48
C MET A 26 -26.36 26.54 -13.62
N TYR A 27 -25.29 27.13 -13.12
CA TYR A 27 -25.06 28.57 -13.10
C TYR A 27 -23.74 28.95 -13.75
N GLU A 28 -23.66 30.16 -14.31
CA GLU A 28 -22.47 30.66 -15.00
C GLU A 28 -21.26 30.83 -14.07
N THR A 29 -21.49 31.02 -12.76
CA THR A 29 -20.41 31.24 -11.81
C THR A 29 -20.23 30.02 -10.89
N LEU A 30 -18.96 29.71 -10.62
CA LEU A 30 -18.59 28.62 -9.71
C LEU A 30 -19.14 28.85 -8.29
N ILE A 31 -19.15 30.10 -7.83
CA ILE A 31 -19.69 30.48 -6.51
C ILE A 31 -21.15 30.07 -6.39
N LYS A 32 -21.99 30.40 -7.37
CA LYS A 32 -23.42 30.03 -7.36
C LYS A 32 -23.63 28.53 -7.39
N ASN A 33 -22.83 27.80 -8.14
CA ASN A 33 -22.89 26.34 -8.17
C ASN A 33 -22.54 25.73 -6.79
N ILE A 34 -21.52 26.26 -6.09
CA ILE A 34 -21.15 25.83 -4.72
C ILE A 34 -22.27 26.16 -3.72
N GLU A 35 -22.90 27.33 -3.82
CA GLU A 35 -24.01 27.72 -2.94
C GLU A 35 -25.24 26.83 -3.13
N GLU A 36 -25.58 26.46 -4.36
CA GLU A 36 -26.67 25.53 -4.64
C GLU A 36 -26.35 24.11 -4.18
N GLU A 37 -25.12 23.65 -4.39
CA GLU A 37 -24.68 22.36 -3.82
C GLU A 37 -24.87 22.32 -2.31
N ARG A 38 -24.46 23.37 -1.60
CA ARG A 38 -24.65 23.48 -0.14
C ARG A 38 -26.12 23.38 0.29
N LYS A 39 -27.04 23.94 -0.49
CA LYS A 39 -28.46 23.81 -0.21
C LYS A 39 -28.95 22.37 -0.40
N LEU A 40 -28.52 21.72 -1.49
CA LEU A 40 -28.88 20.34 -1.79
C LEU A 40 -28.38 19.34 -0.74
N ILE A 41 -27.15 19.56 -0.23
CA ILE A 41 -26.53 18.64 0.73
C ILE A 41 -26.76 19.03 2.20
N LYS A 42 -27.55 20.08 2.47
CA LYS A 42 -27.84 20.58 3.82
C LYS A 42 -28.35 19.48 4.76
N ASP A 43 -29.24 18.63 4.28
CA ASP A 43 -29.84 17.56 5.09
C ASP A 43 -28.80 16.48 5.44
N PHE A 44 -27.81 16.24 4.59
CA PHE A 44 -26.70 15.35 4.91
C PHE A 44 -25.83 15.92 6.02
N LYS A 45 -25.59 17.25 6.03
CA LYS A 45 -24.88 17.94 7.10
C LYS A 45 -25.59 17.80 8.43
N LEU A 46 -26.94 17.94 8.45
CA LEU A 46 -27.75 17.78 9.66
C LEU A 46 -27.75 16.34 10.21
N LYS A 47 -27.60 15.34 9.33
CA LYS A 47 -27.56 13.92 9.68
C LYS A 47 -26.15 13.39 9.89
N ALA A 48 -25.13 14.22 9.75
CA ALA A 48 -23.75 13.82 9.93
C ALA A 48 -23.43 13.55 11.39
N SER A 49 -22.80 12.42 11.67
CA SER A 49 -22.28 12.07 13.00
C SER A 49 -21.03 12.89 13.34
N ILE A 50 -20.27 13.26 12.32
CA ILE A 50 -19.02 14.04 12.45
C ILE A 50 -18.98 15.07 11.33
N ILE A 51 -18.69 16.33 11.69
CA ILE A 51 -18.46 17.44 10.72
C ILE A 51 -17.03 17.92 10.89
N ILE A 52 -16.24 17.86 9.80
CA ILE A 52 -14.85 18.30 9.79
C ILE A 52 -14.71 19.50 8.85
N ASP A 53 -14.34 20.66 9.41
CA ASP A 53 -13.97 21.85 8.62
C ASP A 53 -12.53 21.72 8.14
N THR A 54 -12.37 21.57 6.84
CA THR A 54 -11.06 21.44 6.18
C THR A 54 -10.50 22.76 5.67
N SER A 55 -11.07 23.90 6.02
CA SER A 55 -10.70 25.22 5.49
C SER A 55 -9.24 25.59 5.76
N LYS A 56 -8.71 25.21 6.92
CA LYS A 56 -7.33 25.51 7.35
C LYS A 56 -6.50 24.26 7.58
N THR A 57 -6.97 23.11 7.13
CA THR A 57 -6.38 21.81 7.44
C THR A 57 -5.50 21.35 6.28
N THR A 58 -4.24 21.04 6.56
CA THR A 58 -3.36 20.32 5.63
C THR A 58 -3.77 18.86 5.50
N ALA A 59 -3.30 18.18 4.45
CA ALA A 59 -3.57 16.74 4.29
C ALA A 59 -3.10 15.92 5.51
N LYS A 60 -1.95 16.27 6.09
CA LYS A 60 -1.41 15.62 7.28
C LYS A 60 -2.31 15.84 8.50
N GLN A 61 -2.69 17.09 8.77
CA GLN A 61 -3.60 17.42 9.89
C GLN A 61 -4.98 16.78 9.72
N PHE A 62 -5.47 16.67 8.47
CA PHE A 62 -6.73 15.97 8.20
C PHE A 62 -6.63 14.48 8.53
N HIS A 63 -5.52 13.84 8.20
CA HIS A 63 -5.24 12.45 8.55
C HIS A 63 -5.23 12.26 10.09
N GLU A 64 -4.51 13.12 10.81
CA GLU A 64 -4.46 13.10 12.28
C GLU A 64 -5.85 13.30 12.93
N ILE A 65 -6.72 14.15 12.34
CA ILE A 65 -8.11 14.31 12.78
C ILE A 65 -8.89 13.03 12.59
N LEU A 66 -8.77 12.39 11.42
CA LEU A 66 -9.47 11.14 11.15
C LEU A 66 -8.99 10.02 12.09
N GLU A 67 -7.69 9.90 12.31
CA GLU A 67 -7.14 8.92 13.26
C GLU A 67 -7.75 9.12 14.66
N ARG A 68 -7.74 10.34 15.18
CA ARG A 68 -8.30 10.67 16.50
C ARG A 68 -9.81 10.40 16.60
N GLU A 69 -10.60 10.77 15.58
CA GLU A 69 -12.05 10.57 15.58
C GLU A 69 -12.45 9.09 15.42
N PHE A 70 -11.55 8.27 14.90
CA PHE A 70 -11.73 6.84 14.70
C PHE A 70 -10.76 6.00 15.58
N GLU A 71 -10.23 6.57 16.68
CA GLU A 71 -9.39 5.86 17.66
C GLU A 71 -10.09 4.60 18.17
N GLY A 72 -9.68 3.50 17.64
CA GLY A 72 -10.19 2.14 17.78
C GLY A 72 -9.90 1.32 16.52
N ASN A 73 -9.69 2.00 15.38
CA ASN A 73 -9.19 1.46 14.12
C ASN A 73 -8.02 2.32 13.62
N THR A 74 -6.94 2.41 14.38
CA THR A 74 -5.66 2.76 13.77
C THR A 74 -5.44 1.73 12.69
N THR A 75 -5.54 2.13 11.43
CA THR A 75 -5.16 1.27 10.31
C THR A 75 -3.65 1.10 10.40
N LYS A 76 -3.23 0.16 11.27
CA LYS A 76 -1.83 -0.28 11.31
C LYS A 76 -1.42 -0.53 9.87
N LEU A 77 -0.22 -0.13 9.51
CA LEU A 77 0.34 -0.36 8.19
C LEU A 77 0.05 -1.79 7.73
N SER A 78 -0.62 -1.95 6.60
CA SER A 78 -0.86 -3.25 5.99
C SER A 78 0.24 -3.56 4.99
N ILE A 79 0.95 -4.66 5.19
CA ILE A 79 2.07 -5.06 4.34
C ILE A 79 1.66 -6.25 3.48
N ASN A 80 1.86 -6.10 2.18
CA ASN A 80 1.61 -7.15 1.21
C ASN A 80 2.92 -7.55 0.55
N VAL A 81 3.28 -8.83 0.64
CA VAL A 81 4.48 -9.38 0.00
C VAL A 81 4.06 -10.31 -1.11
N THR A 82 4.41 -9.98 -2.35
CA THR A 82 3.98 -10.70 -3.55
C THR A 82 5.16 -11.34 -4.27
N SER A 83 5.01 -12.60 -4.68
CA SER A 83 5.94 -13.24 -5.63
C SER A 83 5.46 -13.03 -7.06
N PHE A 84 6.39 -12.74 -7.99
CA PHE A 84 6.06 -12.59 -9.41
C PHE A 84 7.13 -13.16 -10.34
N GLY A 85 6.72 -13.42 -11.56
CA GLY A 85 7.62 -13.86 -12.65
C GLY A 85 7.80 -12.77 -13.67
N TYR A 86 9.05 -12.36 -13.92
CA TYR A 86 9.37 -11.35 -14.92
C TYR A 86 8.83 -11.68 -16.32
N LYS A 87 8.71 -12.98 -16.65
CA LYS A 87 8.14 -13.42 -17.93
C LYS A 87 6.66 -13.07 -18.11
N TYR A 88 5.95 -12.72 -17.02
CA TYR A 88 4.54 -12.32 -17.07
C TYR A 88 4.35 -10.82 -16.87
N GLY A 89 5.43 -10.05 -16.72
CA GLY A 89 5.40 -8.63 -16.43
C GLY A 89 5.68 -8.32 -14.96
N ILE A 90 5.89 -7.03 -14.70
CA ILE A 90 6.18 -6.52 -13.37
C ILE A 90 4.89 -5.98 -12.70
N PRO A 91 4.70 -6.15 -11.39
CA PRO A 91 3.59 -5.53 -10.68
C PRO A 91 3.77 -4.01 -10.62
N LEU A 92 2.90 -3.26 -11.30
CA LEU A 92 3.00 -1.81 -11.44
C LEU A 92 2.66 -1.05 -10.15
N ASP A 93 2.03 -1.70 -9.21
CA ASP A 93 1.61 -1.14 -7.92
C ASP A 93 2.57 -1.47 -6.76
N ALA A 94 3.71 -2.11 -7.05
CA ALA A 94 4.74 -2.38 -6.06
C ALA A 94 5.46 -1.10 -5.61
N HIS A 95 5.63 -0.92 -4.31
CA HIS A 95 6.43 0.16 -3.74
C HIS A 95 7.91 -0.18 -3.65
N LEU A 96 8.21 -1.46 -3.37
CA LEU A 96 9.56 -2.01 -3.35
C LEU A 96 9.59 -3.26 -4.22
N MET A 97 10.64 -3.42 -5.02
CA MET A 97 10.77 -4.57 -5.92
C MET A 97 12.19 -5.14 -5.86
N PHE A 98 12.29 -6.46 -5.71
CA PHE A 98 13.57 -7.16 -5.62
C PHE A 98 13.64 -8.28 -6.65
N ASP A 99 14.77 -8.33 -7.36
CA ASP A 99 15.04 -9.29 -8.41
C ASP A 99 15.96 -10.40 -7.92
N LEU A 100 15.47 -11.64 -7.95
CA LEU A 100 16.23 -12.83 -7.54
C LEU A 100 16.80 -13.63 -8.72
N ARG A 101 16.83 -13.09 -9.92
CA ARG A 101 17.30 -13.86 -11.09
C ARG A 101 18.78 -14.18 -11.07
N PHE A 102 19.57 -13.46 -10.27
CA PHE A 102 20.99 -13.74 -10.05
C PHE A 102 21.25 -15.04 -9.28
N LEU A 103 20.27 -15.53 -8.49
CA LEU A 103 20.40 -16.79 -7.77
C LEU A 103 20.28 -18.00 -8.72
N PRO A 104 20.92 -19.14 -8.40
CA PRO A 104 20.76 -20.39 -9.12
C PRO A 104 19.29 -20.76 -9.32
N ASN A 105 18.97 -21.27 -10.50
CA ASN A 105 17.57 -21.53 -10.85
C ASN A 105 17.19 -23.00 -10.60
N PRO A 106 16.30 -23.32 -9.63
CA PRO A 106 15.87 -24.68 -9.34
C PRO A 106 15.24 -25.41 -10.54
N TYR A 107 14.78 -24.67 -11.54
CA TYR A 107 14.20 -25.25 -12.76
C TYR A 107 15.16 -26.19 -13.52
N HIS A 108 16.48 -26.00 -13.36
CA HIS A 108 17.50 -26.83 -14.01
C HIS A 108 17.74 -28.16 -13.28
N ILE A 109 17.14 -28.34 -12.10
CA ILE A 109 17.19 -29.57 -11.31
C ILE A 109 15.90 -30.34 -11.57
N GLU A 110 16.00 -31.55 -12.13
CA GLU A 110 14.86 -32.34 -12.60
C GLU A 110 13.81 -32.57 -11.51
N GLU A 111 14.26 -32.93 -10.31
CA GLU A 111 13.40 -33.23 -9.15
C GLU A 111 12.69 -31.99 -8.56
N LEU A 112 13.18 -30.78 -8.88
CA LEU A 112 12.61 -29.52 -8.39
C LEU A 112 11.80 -28.79 -9.46
N ARG A 113 11.98 -29.12 -10.72
CA ARG A 113 11.42 -28.39 -11.88
C ARG A 113 9.90 -28.25 -11.82
N SER A 114 9.18 -29.31 -11.46
CA SER A 114 7.72 -29.35 -11.42
C SER A 114 7.11 -28.80 -10.12
N LYS A 115 7.95 -28.56 -9.12
CA LYS A 115 7.54 -28.09 -7.79
C LYS A 115 7.57 -26.56 -7.72
N THR A 116 7.10 -25.98 -6.60
CA THR A 116 7.14 -24.55 -6.34
C THR A 116 7.90 -24.25 -5.05
N GLY A 117 8.20 -22.99 -4.75
CA GLY A 117 8.83 -22.59 -3.49
C GLY A 117 7.99 -22.86 -2.22
N ASN A 118 6.74 -23.35 -2.38
CA ASN A 118 5.94 -23.86 -1.28
C ASN A 118 6.32 -25.31 -0.89
N HIS A 119 6.99 -26.03 -1.76
CA HIS A 119 7.49 -27.38 -1.45
C HIS A 119 8.80 -27.28 -0.68
N LYS A 120 8.91 -28.06 0.39
CA LYS A 120 10.05 -28.02 1.32
C LYS A 120 11.40 -28.21 0.62
N ASP A 121 11.46 -29.08 -0.39
CA ASP A 121 12.70 -29.35 -1.13
C ASP A 121 13.19 -28.12 -1.90
N VAL A 122 12.27 -27.43 -2.61
CA VAL A 122 12.58 -26.21 -3.35
C VAL A 122 12.94 -25.08 -2.39
N TYR A 123 12.14 -24.91 -1.32
CA TYR A 123 12.40 -23.92 -0.30
C TYR A 123 13.80 -24.10 0.31
N ASN A 124 14.11 -25.31 0.77
CA ASN A 124 15.40 -25.61 1.38
C ASN A 124 16.56 -25.42 0.39
N TYR A 125 16.39 -25.84 -0.86
CA TYR A 125 17.40 -25.60 -1.88
C TYR A 125 17.68 -24.10 -2.04
N VAL A 126 16.65 -23.29 -2.23
CA VAL A 126 16.80 -21.85 -2.48
C VAL A 126 17.36 -21.10 -1.28
N ILE A 127 16.81 -21.34 -0.08
CA ILE A 127 17.15 -20.56 1.11
C ILE A 127 18.54 -20.91 1.68
N ASN A 128 19.02 -22.13 1.46
CA ASN A 128 20.31 -22.58 1.98
C ASN A 128 21.51 -22.22 1.10
N LEU A 129 21.32 -21.69 -0.09
CA LEU A 129 22.41 -21.15 -0.90
C LEU A 129 23.09 -19.99 -0.14
N ASP A 130 24.41 -19.91 -0.18
CA ASP A 130 25.16 -18.88 0.55
C ASP A 130 24.82 -17.47 0.04
N GLU A 131 24.70 -17.29 -1.28
CA GLU A 131 24.25 -16.03 -1.89
C GLU A 131 22.80 -15.66 -1.47
N SER A 132 21.94 -16.67 -1.29
CA SER A 132 20.57 -16.44 -0.80
C SER A 132 20.56 -15.97 0.65
N LYS A 133 21.39 -16.55 1.51
CA LYS A 133 21.48 -16.14 2.91
C LYS A 133 22.01 -14.71 3.01
N GLU A 134 23.12 -14.42 2.33
CA GLU A 134 23.72 -13.09 2.33
C GLU A 134 22.76 -12.01 1.81
N PHE A 135 22.09 -12.28 0.70
CA PHE A 135 21.11 -11.34 0.14
C PHE A 135 19.90 -11.18 1.07
N TYR A 136 19.41 -12.29 1.65
CA TYR A 136 18.25 -12.27 2.54
C TYR A 136 18.50 -11.42 3.80
N GLU A 137 19.68 -11.55 4.43
CA GLU A 137 20.05 -10.74 5.58
C GLU A 137 19.98 -9.24 5.25
N LYS A 138 20.60 -8.82 4.15
CA LYS A 138 20.59 -7.42 3.70
C LYS A 138 19.18 -6.93 3.39
N LEU A 139 18.37 -7.76 2.72
CA LEU A 139 16.99 -7.47 2.39
C LEU A 139 16.15 -7.31 3.68
N TYR A 140 16.27 -8.23 4.60
CA TYR A 140 15.53 -8.24 5.85
C TYR A 140 15.86 -7.02 6.70
N ASP A 141 17.14 -6.73 6.91
CA ASP A 141 17.62 -5.57 7.69
C ASP A 141 17.13 -4.26 7.08
N MET A 142 17.19 -4.13 5.76
CA MET A 142 16.66 -2.96 5.06
C MET A 142 15.16 -2.81 5.29
N LEU A 143 14.37 -3.88 5.20
CA LEU A 143 12.92 -3.83 5.41
C LEU A 143 12.57 -3.55 6.87
N VAL A 144 13.29 -4.13 7.82
CA VAL A 144 13.14 -3.83 9.26
C VAL A 144 13.38 -2.35 9.55
N TYR A 145 14.34 -1.74 8.86
CA TYR A 145 14.60 -0.30 8.96
C TYR A 145 13.50 0.55 8.29
N LEU A 146 13.06 0.18 7.08
CA LEU A 146 12.13 0.99 6.26
C LEU A 146 10.68 0.92 6.73
N ILE A 147 10.20 -0.25 7.15
CA ILE A 147 8.77 -0.46 7.50
C ILE A 147 8.27 0.56 8.53
N PRO A 148 8.94 0.80 9.67
CA PRO A 148 8.51 1.82 10.63
C PRO A 148 8.56 3.25 10.06
N LYS A 149 9.45 3.53 9.10
CA LYS A 149 9.51 4.84 8.44
C LYS A 149 8.30 5.10 7.56
N TYR A 150 7.82 4.07 6.86
CA TYR A 150 6.59 4.15 6.07
C TYR A 150 5.34 4.33 6.95
N GLU A 151 5.30 3.72 8.12
CA GLU A 151 4.21 3.95 9.08
C GLU A 151 4.21 5.40 9.58
N VAL A 152 5.37 5.93 9.98
CA VAL A 152 5.51 7.34 10.41
C VAL A 152 5.16 8.32 9.29
N ASP A 153 5.44 7.97 8.02
CA ASP A 153 5.04 8.74 6.83
C ASP A 153 3.52 8.68 6.55
N GLY A 154 2.77 7.88 7.32
CA GLY A 154 1.31 7.74 7.18
C GLY A 154 0.87 6.81 6.05
N LYS A 155 1.76 5.91 5.60
CA LYS A 155 1.42 4.94 4.56
C LYS A 155 0.50 3.85 5.11
N ALA A 156 -0.73 3.75 4.59
CA ALA A 156 -1.69 2.72 4.98
C ALA A 156 -1.37 1.33 4.38
N HIS A 157 -0.74 1.30 3.21
CA HIS A 157 -0.41 0.05 2.50
C HIS A 157 1.01 0.08 1.96
N LEU A 158 1.79 -0.96 2.29
CA LEU A 158 3.12 -1.21 1.72
C LEU A 158 3.09 -2.49 0.89
N ARG A 159 3.43 -2.38 -0.39
CA ARG A 159 3.51 -3.52 -1.32
C ARG A 159 4.95 -3.79 -1.68
N ILE A 160 5.40 -5.01 -1.36
CA ILE A 160 6.75 -5.52 -1.62
C ILE A 160 6.64 -6.63 -2.64
N ALA A 161 7.33 -6.52 -3.76
CA ALA A 161 7.34 -7.52 -4.82
C ALA A 161 8.70 -8.20 -4.91
N ILE A 162 8.71 -9.52 -4.93
CA ILE A 162 9.91 -10.34 -5.09
C ILE A 162 9.78 -11.14 -6.37
N GLY A 163 10.70 -10.91 -7.32
CA GLY A 163 10.64 -11.47 -8.65
C GLY A 163 11.72 -12.51 -8.95
N CYS A 164 11.35 -13.52 -9.74
CA CYS A 164 12.31 -14.38 -10.43
C CYS A 164 11.84 -14.63 -11.85
N SER A 165 12.52 -15.43 -12.67
CA SER A 165 12.16 -15.62 -14.08
C SER A 165 10.72 -16.08 -14.25
N GLY A 166 10.31 -17.15 -13.56
CA GLY A 166 8.97 -17.76 -13.66
C GLY A 166 8.00 -17.47 -12.52
N GLY A 167 8.44 -16.84 -11.43
CA GLY A 167 7.58 -16.56 -10.28
C GLY A 167 7.20 -17.79 -9.44
N GLN A 168 7.85 -18.94 -9.61
CA GLN A 168 7.41 -20.22 -9.01
C GLN A 168 8.35 -20.77 -7.92
N HIS A 169 9.66 -20.56 -8.04
CA HIS A 169 10.64 -21.18 -7.14
C HIS A 169 11.26 -20.16 -6.18
N ARG A 170 12.28 -19.40 -6.65
CA ARG A 170 13.08 -18.47 -5.83
C ARG A 170 12.24 -17.40 -5.16
N SER A 171 11.38 -16.71 -5.93
CA SER A 171 10.52 -15.65 -5.40
C SER A 171 9.52 -16.17 -4.35
N VAL A 172 8.90 -17.32 -4.59
CA VAL A 172 7.95 -17.93 -3.63
C VAL A 172 8.66 -18.33 -2.34
N SER A 173 9.85 -18.94 -2.43
CA SER A 173 10.65 -19.31 -1.25
C SER A 173 11.02 -18.10 -0.40
N PHE A 174 11.46 -17.00 -1.04
CA PHE A 174 11.79 -15.76 -0.35
C PHE A 174 10.56 -15.08 0.27
N VAL A 175 9.44 -15.04 -0.45
CA VAL A 175 8.18 -14.49 0.09
C VAL A 175 7.73 -15.26 1.33
N ASN A 176 7.78 -16.60 1.30
CA ASN A 176 7.42 -17.42 2.44
C ASN A 176 8.29 -17.11 3.67
N LYS A 177 9.62 -17.10 3.49
CA LYS A 177 10.55 -16.78 4.57
C LYS A 177 10.36 -15.36 5.10
N LEU A 178 10.25 -14.39 4.20
CA LEU A 178 10.12 -12.98 4.58
C LEU A 178 8.84 -12.71 5.36
N VAL A 179 7.71 -13.24 4.92
CA VAL A 179 6.43 -13.07 5.63
C VAL A 179 6.46 -13.73 7.00
N GLU A 180 7.07 -14.93 7.12
CA GLU A 180 7.24 -15.59 8.41
C GLU A 180 8.09 -14.74 9.38
N ASP A 181 9.24 -14.23 8.94
CA ASP A 181 10.16 -13.48 9.78
C ASP A 181 9.64 -12.08 10.12
N LEU A 182 8.99 -11.39 9.19
CA LEU A 182 8.35 -10.10 9.45
C LEU A 182 7.17 -10.21 10.42
N ASN A 183 6.36 -11.28 10.35
CA ASN A 183 5.28 -11.54 11.32
C ASN A 183 5.80 -11.84 12.74
N LYS A 184 7.02 -12.39 12.88
CA LYS A 184 7.67 -12.54 14.19
C LYS A 184 8.19 -11.23 14.74
N LYS A 185 8.57 -10.30 13.84
CA LYS A 185 9.19 -9.02 14.21
C LYS A 185 8.19 -7.92 14.50
N PHE A 186 7.08 -7.87 13.76
CA PHE A 186 6.12 -6.77 13.78
C PHE A 186 4.70 -7.24 14.03
N ASP A 187 3.93 -6.41 14.71
CA ASP A 187 2.48 -6.59 14.92
C ASP A 187 1.67 -5.82 13.85
N TYR A 188 2.03 -6.00 12.58
CA TYR A 188 1.29 -5.47 11.43
C TYR A 188 0.46 -6.57 10.75
N LYS A 189 -0.53 -6.16 9.97
CA LYS A 189 -1.21 -7.10 9.07
C LYS A 189 -0.30 -7.40 7.88
N ILE A 190 0.41 -8.53 7.91
CA ILE A 190 1.31 -8.95 6.83
C ILE A 190 0.69 -10.12 6.07
N THR A 191 0.50 -9.95 4.77
CA THR A 191 -0.10 -10.96 3.90
C THR A 191 0.83 -11.31 2.74
N LYS A 192 0.73 -12.56 2.25
CA LYS A 192 1.45 -13.01 1.07
C LYS A 192 0.51 -13.31 -0.09
N PHE A 193 1.01 -13.03 -1.31
CA PHE A 193 0.38 -13.45 -2.56
C PHE A 193 1.42 -14.12 -3.47
N SER A 194 1.07 -15.24 -4.03
CA SER A 194 1.93 -16.02 -4.93
C SER A 194 1.11 -16.69 -6.03
#